data_edc790c41d434ae724d507c6ba198a7d
#
_entry.id   edc790c41d434ae724d507c6ba198a7d
#
_cell.length_a   1.000
_cell.length_b   1.000
_cell.length_c   1.000
_cell.angle_alpha   90.00
_cell.angle_beta   90.00
_cell.angle_gamma   90.00
#
_symmetry.space_group_name_H-M   'P 1'
#
loop_
_entity.id
_entity.type
_entity.pdbx_description
1 polymer ?
#
loop_
_entity_poly.entity_id
_entity_poly.type
_entity_poly.pdbx_seq_one_letter_code
_entity_poly.pdbx_strand_id
1 'polypeptide(L)'
;MKILIAASGFDSPRKHEVNIFALDQAKALRDAGHDVRFAAVDTRSIRHSRPWGCYRYTLDGIPVYYASVPCGALPLGLPELAGRVAASSIRRAIAKDGWKPDVIHQHFGFELAAMAEREGIPFVFTEHSSLHNRALSPEKAEHLKRKYECCAAVLAVSQALAKNMRANTGVEAIVVPNIVDTVQFAPKRIAHERFTFVSAGNLIPVKNMAGLLHAFAALHGEPRLIIFGDGPESGALRALCAELVLYSRVSFRGHCPRNELAEAYAGADCFVLASRSETFGVAYIEAMAAGLPVIATRCGGPEDFVTEENGILIPVDDESTLTSAMERMMLRREDYDSAAISADIRRKFAPETIAARLTELYEGVLSC
;
A
#
# COMPACT_ATOMS: atom_id res chain seq x y z
N MET A 1 -4.19 21.54 -13.03
CA MET A 1 -4.43 20.45 -14.02
C MET A 1 -5.70 19.68 -13.66
N LYS A 2 -6.34 19.06 -14.64
CA LYS A 2 -7.45 18.11 -14.47
C LYS A 2 -6.87 16.70 -14.46
N ILE A 3 -6.97 16.02 -13.34
CA ILE A 3 -6.30 14.72 -13.12
C ILE A 3 -7.35 13.64 -12.87
N LEU A 4 -7.31 12.57 -13.65
CA LEU A 4 -8.10 11.37 -13.40
C LEU A 4 -7.23 10.32 -12.75
N ILE A 5 -7.35 10.14 -11.44
CA ILE A 5 -6.76 9.00 -10.74
C ILE A 5 -7.65 7.79 -10.93
N ALA A 6 -7.07 6.65 -11.24
CA ALA A 6 -7.83 5.42 -11.45
C ALA A 6 -7.23 4.25 -10.66
N ALA A 7 -8.09 3.33 -10.23
CA ALA A 7 -7.66 2.09 -9.57
C ALA A 7 -8.58 0.93 -9.91
N SER A 8 -7.98 -0.28 -9.97
CA SER A 8 -8.70 -1.54 -10.19
C SER A 8 -9.12 -2.17 -8.86
N GLY A 9 -10.29 -2.81 -8.81
CA GLY A 9 -10.76 -3.54 -7.64
C GLY A 9 -11.20 -2.67 -6.47
N PHE A 10 -11.67 -1.46 -6.73
CA PHE A 10 -12.25 -0.58 -5.71
C PHE A 10 -13.52 -1.19 -5.12
N ASP A 11 -13.74 -1.02 -3.81
CA ASP A 11 -14.94 -1.53 -3.16
C ASP A 11 -16.19 -0.72 -3.53
N SER A 12 -17.35 -1.37 -3.34
CA SER A 12 -18.64 -0.74 -3.57
C SER A 12 -18.86 0.45 -2.62
N PRO A 13 -19.85 1.35 -2.89
CA PRO A 13 -20.21 2.45 -1.99
C PRO A 13 -20.52 2.05 -0.53
N ARG A 14 -20.55 0.76 -0.22
CA ARG A 14 -20.80 0.20 1.13
C ARG A 14 -19.54 -0.34 1.83
N LYS A 15 -18.40 -0.43 1.13
CA LYS A 15 -17.11 -0.87 1.69
C LYS A 15 -16.00 -0.01 1.11
N HIS A 16 -15.39 0.82 1.92
CA HIS A 16 -14.47 1.90 1.52
C HIS A 16 -12.97 1.56 1.68
N GLU A 17 -12.57 0.29 1.61
CA GLU A 17 -11.25 -0.13 2.10
C GLU A 17 -10.26 -0.61 1.04
N VAL A 18 -10.58 -0.53 -0.25
CA VAL A 18 -9.69 -1.01 -1.31
C VAL A 18 -9.01 0.15 -2.02
N ASN A 19 -7.69 0.02 -2.22
CA ASN A 19 -6.85 1.01 -2.91
C ASN A 19 -6.76 2.37 -2.21
N ILE A 20 -6.65 2.34 -0.88
CA ILE A 20 -6.49 3.55 -0.05
C ILE A 20 -5.36 4.44 -0.58
N PHE A 21 -4.23 3.88 -1.03
CA PHE A 21 -3.09 4.67 -1.53
C PHE A 21 -3.40 5.49 -2.78
N ALA A 22 -4.24 4.99 -3.68
CA ALA A 22 -4.68 5.76 -4.86
C ALA A 22 -5.61 6.90 -4.45
N LEU A 23 -6.49 6.64 -3.45
CA LEU A 23 -7.36 7.67 -2.89
C LEU A 23 -6.57 8.71 -2.10
N ASP A 24 -5.57 8.31 -1.32
CA ASP A 24 -4.70 9.23 -0.60
C ASP A 24 -3.92 10.13 -1.56
N GLN A 25 -3.45 9.60 -2.71
CA GLN A 25 -2.83 10.43 -3.75
C GLN A 25 -3.84 11.37 -4.41
N ALA A 26 -5.06 10.93 -4.67
CA ALA A 26 -6.11 11.78 -5.22
C ALA A 26 -6.45 12.94 -4.28
N LYS A 27 -6.52 12.68 -2.97
CA LYS A 27 -6.73 13.72 -1.95
C LYS A 27 -5.56 14.71 -1.91
N ALA A 28 -4.34 14.21 -1.88
CA ALA A 28 -3.14 15.04 -1.84
C ALA A 28 -3.03 15.97 -3.06
N LEU A 29 -3.32 15.48 -4.25
CA LEU A 29 -3.33 16.27 -5.48
C LEU A 29 -4.47 17.31 -5.49
N ARG A 30 -5.67 16.97 -4.98
CA ARG A 30 -6.75 17.93 -4.80
C ARG A 30 -6.34 19.06 -3.85
N ASP A 31 -5.72 18.70 -2.72
CA ASP A 31 -5.31 19.66 -1.69
C ASP A 31 -4.14 20.53 -2.19
N ALA A 32 -3.38 20.05 -3.17
CA ALA A 32 -2.40 20.83 -3.93
C ALA A 32 -3.02 21.76 -5.00
N GLY A 33 -4.37 21.81 -5.11
CA GLY A 33 -5.08 22.75 -5.98
C GLY A 33 -5.42 22.22 -7.38
N HIS A 34 -5.32 20.90 -7.61
CA HIS A 34 -5.72 20.28 -8.87
C HIS A 34 -7.22 19.93 -8.90
N ASP A 35 -7.84 19.95 -10.09
CA ASP A 35 -9.18 19.39 -10.31
C ASP A 35 -9.08 17.87 -10.47
N VAL A 36 -9.27 17.15 -9.37
CA VAL A 36 -9.07 15.70 -9.30
C VAL A 36 -10.40 14.96 -9.31
N ARG A 37 -10.50 13.95 -10.16
CA ARG A 37 -11.59 12.97 -10.13
C ARG A 37 -11.03 11.55 -10.01
N PHE A 38 -11.84 10.64 -9.50
CA PHE A 38 -11.43 9.26 -9.28
C PHE A 38 -12.24 8.30 -10.16
N ALA A 39 -11.58 7.35 -10.79
CA ALA A 39 -12.19 6.27 -11.56
C ALA A 39 -11.91 4.92 -10.88
N ALA A 40 -12.96 4.21 -10.50
CA ALA A 40 -12.86 2.88 -9.92
C ALA A 40 -13.39 1.84 -10.89
N VAL A 41 -12.53 0.87 -11.26
CA VAL A 41 -12.89 -0.25 -12.15
C VAL A 41 -12.94 -1.54 -11.38
N ASP A 42 -14.10 -2.17 -11.31
CA ASP A 42 -14.29 -3.44 -10.62
C ASP A 42 -14.72 -4.55 -11.58
N THR A 43 -13.77 -5.40 -11.94
CA THR A 43 -13.99 -6.58 -12.81
C THR A 43 -13.93 -7.90 -12.06
N ARG A 44 -13.95 -7.90 -10.71
CA ARG A 44 -13.88 -9.10 -9.88
C ARG A 44 -15.06 -10.05 -10.13
N SER A 45 -14.96 -11.25 -9.59
CA SER A 45 -15.96 -12.31 -9.77
C SER A 45 -17.38 -11.90 -9.38
N ILE A 46 -18.38 -12.44 -10.10
CA ILE A 46 -19.81 -12.34 -9.78
C ILE A 46 -20.17 -12.83 -8.36
N ARG A 47 -19.32 -13.66 -7.76
CA ARG A 47 -19.51 -14.15 -6.38
C ARG A 47 -19.43 -13.04 -5.31
N HIS A 48 -18.84 -11.90 -5.65
CA HIS A 48 -18.86 -10.71 -4.79
C HIS A 48 -20.15 -9.95 -5.06
N SER A 49 -21.08 -9.95 -4.10
CA SER A 49 -22.35 -9.20 -4.20
C SER A 49 -22.05 -7.70 -4.31
N ARG A 50 -22.34 -7.12 -5.46
CA ARG A 50 -22.16 -5.69 -5.76
C ARG A 50 -23.08 -5.23 -6.88
N PRO A 51 -23.36 -3.92 -6.97
CA PRO A 51 -24.14 -3.38 -8.07
C PRO A 51 -23.41 -3.52 -9.41
N TRP A 52 -24.13 -3.78 -10.49
CA TRP A 52 -23.62 -3.79 -11.85
C TRP A 52 -23.86 -2.42 -12.49
N GLY A 53 -22.94 -1.99 -13.34
CA GLY A 53 -23.10 -0.77 -14.10
C GLY A 53 -22.10 0.31 -13.72
N CYS A 54 -22.42 1.55 -14.09
CA CYS A 54 -21.60 2.73 -13.79
C CYS A 54 -22.37 3.66 -12.86
N TYR A 55 -21.72 4.00 -11.74
CA TYR A 55 -22.29 4.86 -10.70
C TYR A 55 -21.43 6.10 -10.51
N ARG A 56 -22.03 7.15 -10.00
CA ARG A 56 -21.35 8.41 -9.65
C ARG A 56 -21.70 8.74 -8.22
N TYR A 57 -20.69 9.10 -7.44
CA TYR A 57 -20.85 9.57 -6.07
C TYR A 57 -19.65 10.46 -5.71
N THR A 58 -19.68 11.05 -4.54
CA THR A 58 -18.56 11.84 -4.00
C THR A 58 -18.00 11.11 -2.78
N LEU A 59 -16.69 10.97 -2.72
CA LEU A 59 -15.97 10.40 -1.59
C LEU A 59 -14.91 11.40 -1.11
N ASP A 60 -15.02 11.84 0.13
CA ASP A 60 -14.14 12.84 0.74
C ASP A 60 -13.95 14.11 -0.14
N GLY A 61 -15.01 14.56 -0.78
CA GLY A 61 -14.99 15.72 -1.67
C GLY A 61 -14.49 15.46 -3.10
N ILE A 62 -14.08 14.22 -3.43
CA ILE A 62 -13.63 13.83 -4.77
C ILE A 62 -14.78 13.18 -5.54
N PRO A 63 -15.14 13.64 -6.76
CA PRO A 63 -16.08 12.95 -7.61
C PRO A 63 -15.55 11.60 -8.07
N VAL A 64 -16.32 10.53 -7.86
CA VAL A 64 -15.96 9.16 -8.20
C VAL A 64 -16.84 8.61 -9.30
N TYR A 65 -16.24 8.03 -10.32
CA TYR A 65 -16.86 7.22 -11.35
C TYR A 65 -16.55 5.75 -11.07
N TYR A 66 -17.52 5.02 -10.60
CA TYR A 66 -17.37 3.59 -10.29
C TYR A 66 -18.02 2.76 -11.40
N ALA A 67 -17.25 1.89 -12.04
CA ALA A 67 -17.77 0.95 -13.05
C ALA A 67 -17.55 -0.48 -12.62
N SER A 68 -18.65 -1.22 -12.44
CA SER A 68 -18.65 -2.62 -12.05
C SER A 68 -19.12 -3.50 -13.22
N VAL A 69 -18.21 -4.34 -13.72
CA VAL A 69 -18.47 -5.34 -14.76
C VAL A 69 -17.94 -6.69 -14.27
N PRO A 70 -18.76 -7.48 -13.55
CA PRO A 70 -18.33 -8.74 -12.96
C PRO A 70 -17.98 -9.79 -14.00
N CYS A 71 -16.71 -10.15 -14.11
CA CYS A 71 -16.25 -11.18 -15.04
C CYS A 71 -15.14 -12.08 -14.48
N GLY A 72 -14.73 -11.87 -13.22
CA GLY A 72 -13.61 -12.60 -12.62
C GLY A 72 -13.79 -14.12 -12.68
N ALA A 73 -12.69 -14.85 -12.87
CA ALA A 73 -12.60 -16.30 -13.07
C ALA A 73 -13.19 -16.84 -14.40
N LEU A 74 -13.46 -15.97 -15.36
CA LEU A 74 -13.81 -16.38 -16.73
C LEU A 74 -12.56 -16.60 -17.60
N PRO A 75 -12.67 -17.35 -18.73
CA PRO A 75 -11.52 -17.62 -19.60
C PRO A 75 -10.79 -16.39 -20.10
N LEU A 76 -9.52 -16.58 -20.48
CA LEU A 76 -8.61 -15.58 -21.05
C LEU A 76 -9.30 -14.69 -22.11
N GLY A 77 -9.15 -13.37 -21.97
CA GLY A 77 -9.72 -12.35 -22.87
C GLY A 77 -11.01 -11.69 -22.35
N LEU A 78 -11.82 -12.37 -21.57
CA LEU A 78 -13.05 -11.76 -21.02
C LEU A 78 -12.78 -10.69 -19.94
N PRO A 79 -11.81 -10.83 -19.04
CA PRO A 79 -11.44 -9.76 -18.12
C PRO A 79 -10.98 -8.48 -18.81
N GLU A 80 -10.25 -8.58 -19.91
CA GLU A 80 -9.82 -7.41 -20.71
C GLU A 80 -11.01 -6.74 -21.41
N LEU A 81 -11.93 -7.54 -21.94
CA LEU A 81 -13.16 -7.02 -22.54
C LEU A 81 -14.03 -6.31 -21.49
N ALA A 82 -14.18 -6.89 -20.31
CA ALA A 82 -14.92 -6.26 -19.21
C ALA A 82 -14.26 -4.94 -18.76
N GLY A 83 -12.93 -4.90 -18.68
CA GLY A 83 -12.17 -3.67 -18.45
C GLY A 83 -12.47 -2.59 -19.48
N ARG A 84 -12.47 -2.95 -20.78
CA ARG A 84 -12.84 -2.02 -21.87
C ARG A 84 -14.28 -1.52 -21.77
N VAL A 85 -15.24 -2.37 -21.39
CA VAL A 85 -16.64 -1.99 -21.18
C VAL A 85 -16.74 -1.01 -20.00
N ALA A 86 -16.07 -1.30 -18.89
CA ALA A 86 -16.03 -0.42 -17.74
C ALA A 86 -15.40 0.96 -18.09
N ALA A 87 -14.25 0.97 -18.76
CA ALA A 87 -13.59 2.19 -19.21
C ALA A 87 -14.47 3.01 -20.16
N SER A 88 -15.18 2.35 -21.10
CA SER A 88 -16.13 3.02 -21.99
C SER A 88 -17.31 3.66 -21.24
N SER A 89 -17.75 3.02 -20.15
CA SER A 89 -18.82 3.55 -19.28
C SER A 89 -18.34 4.76 -18.48
N ILE A 90 -17.13 4.69 -17.91
CA ILE A 90 -16.47 5.80 -17.21
C ILE A 90 -16.29 6.97 -18.18
N ARG A 91 -15.74 6.75 -19.39
CA ARG A 91 -15.56 7.78 -20.41
C ARG A 91 -16.86 8.52 -20.73
N ARG A 92 -17.96 7.77 -20.94
CA ARG A 92 -19.28 8.36 -21.20
C ARG A 92 -19.79 9.18 -20.01
N ALA A 93 -19.56 8.71 -18.79
CA ALA A 93 -19.96 9.42 -17.59
C ALA A 93 -19.17 10.74 -17.42
N ILE A 94 -17.88 10.70 -17.64
CA ILE A 94 -16.99 11.89 -17.61
C ILE A 94 -17.41 12.90 -18.70
N ALA A 95 -17.68 12.44 -19.92
CA ALA A 95 -18.10 13.29 -21.02
C ALA A 95 -19.46 13.99 -20.76
N LYS A 96 -20.40 13.30 -20.10
CA LYS A 96 -21.68 13.89 -19.68
C LYS A 96 -21.51 15.03 -18.68
N ASP A 97 -20.42 15.03 -17.91
CA ASP A 97 -20.10 16.10 -16.96
C ASP A 97 -19.37 17.28 -17.62
N GLY A 98 -19.13 17.23 -18.94
CA GLY A 98 -18.38 18.26 -19.65
C GLY A 98 -16.92 18.37 -19.18
N TRP A 99 -16.36 17.30 -18.60
CA TRP A 99 -15.01 17.27 -18.05
C TRP A 99 -14.09 16.38 -18.90
N LYS A 100 -12.88 16.82 -19.10
CA LYS A 100 -11.83 16.04 -19.78
C LYS A 100 -10.56 16.13 -18.96
N PRO A 101 -9.92 15.00 -18.60
CA PRO A 101 -8.63 15.02 -17.90
C PRO A 101 -7.51 15.47 -18.82
N ASP A 102 -6.53 16.16 -18.24
CA ASP A 102 -5.24 16.48 -18.87
C ASP A 102 -4.31 15.27 -18.80
N VAL A 103 -4.42 14.47 -17.71
CA VAL A 103 -3.64 13.24 -17.48
C VAL A 103 -4.52 12.18 -16.81
N ILE A 104 -4.29 10.92 -17.19
CA ILE A 104 -4.87 9.74 -16.50
C ILE A 104 -3.74 9.01 -15.79
N HIS A 105 -3.85 8.87 -14.46
CA HIS A 105 -2.90 8.11 -13.66
C HIS A 105 -3.59 6.90 -13.06
N GLN A 106 -3.20 5.70 -13.45
CA GLN A 106 -3.82 4.47 -13.00
C GLN A 106 -2.90 3.65 -12.08
N HIS A 107 -3.50 3.12 -11.03
CA HIS A 107 -2.92 2.18 -10.08
C HIS A 107 -3.51 0.79 -10.30
N PHE A 108 -2.72 -0.26 -10.30
CA PHE A 108 -3.15 -1.64 -10.50
C PHE A 108 -3.89 -1.88 -11.82
N GLY A 109 -3.52 -2.33 -12.79
CA GLY A 109 -4.22 -2.63 -14.06
C GLY A 109 -4.11 -1.54 -15.10
N PHE A 110 -4.68 -1.80 -16.26
CA PHE A 110 -4.54 -0.99 -17.46
C PHE A 110 -5.88 -0.73 -18.14
N GLU A 111 -6.96 -0.73 -17.39
CA GLU A 111 -8.32 -0.67 -17.94
C GLU A 111 -8.57 0.64 -18.70
N LEU A 112 -7.98 1.75 -18.23
CA LEU A 112 -8.16 3.06 -18.86
C LEU A 112 -7.11 3.38 -19.94
N ALA A 113 -6.10 2.54 -20.16
CA ALA A 113 -5.06 2.80 -21.17
C ALA A 113 -5.64 3.00 -22.58
N ALA A 114 -6.57 2.14 -23.01
CA ALA A 114 -7.23 2.28 -24.33
C ALA A 114 -8.12 3.54 -24.42
N MET A 115 -8.66 4.02 -23.30
CA MET A 115 -9.37 5.30 -23.25
C MET A 115 -8.39 6.46 -23.42
N ALA A 116 -7.26 6.41 -22.71
CA ALA A 116 -6.21 7.42 -22.77
C ALA A 116 -5.67 7.57 -24.20
N GLU A 117 -5.30 6.45 -24.83
CA GLU A 117 -4.83 6.40 -26.23
C GLU A 117 -5.85 7.02 -27.21
N ARG A 118 -7.12 6.59 -27.11
CA ARG A 118 -8.19 7.08 -27.98
C ARG A 118 -8.45 8.59 -27.86
N GLU A 119 -8.35 9.14 -26.67
CA GLU A 119 -8.63 10.56 -26.38
C GLU A 119 -7.35 11.44 -26.51
N GLY A 120 -6.19 10.82 -26.82
CA GLY A 120 -4.89 11.50 -26.88
C GLY A 120 -4.48 12.09 -25.51
N ILE A 121 -4.78 11.38 -24.42
CA ILE A 121 -4.47 11.82 -23.05
C ILE A 121 -3.26 11.05 -22.55
N PRO A 122 -2.21 11.70 -22.02
CA PRO A 122 -1.09 11.01 -21.41
C PRO A 122 -1.53 10.03 -20.32
N PHE A 123 -1.00 8.79 -20.36
CA PHE A 123 -1.31 7.73 -19.42
C PHE A 123 -0.10 7.43 -18.54
N VAL A 124 -0.25 7.67 -17.25
CA VAL A 124 0.75 7.35 -16.21
C VAL A 124 0.30 6.10 -15.45
N PHE A 125 1.22 5.23 -15.15
CA PHE A 125 0.93 3.99 -14.44
C PHE A 125 1.83 3.80 -13.23
N THR A 126 1.23 3.49 -12.06
CA THR A 126 1.98 3.08 -10.86
C THR A 126 1.82 1.60 -10.58
N GLU A 127 2.96 0.89 -10.53
CA GLU A 127 3.03 -0.51 -10.14
C GLU A 127 3.09 -0.65 -8.61
N HIS A 128 2.22 -1.52 -8.08
CA HIS A 128 2.16 -1.88 -6.67
C HIS A 128 2.31 -3.39 -6.43
N SER A 129 2.22 -4.18 -7.50
CA SER A 129 2.10 -5.62 -7.41
C SER A 129 3.40 -6.28 -6.96
N SER A 130 3.31 -7.22 -6.04
CA SER A 130 4.39 -8.13 -5.65
C SER A 130 4.77 -9.14 -6.77
N LEU A 131 4.12 -9.05 -7.93
CA LEU A 131 4.40 -9.92 -9.07
C LEU A 131 5.87 -9.88 -9.48
N HIS A 132 6.47 -8.68 -9.44
CA HIS A 132 7.87 -8.46 -9.80
C HIS A 132 8.87 -8.93 -8.74
N ASN A 133 8.43 -9.33 -7.54
CA ASN A 133 9.32 -9.86 -6.49
C ASN A 133 9.81 -11.29 -6.78
N ARG A 134 9.49 -11.82 -7.96
CA ARG A 134 9.97 -13.10 -8.50
C ARG A 134 10.25 -12.97 -9.99
N ALA A 135 11.07 -13.87 -10.52
CA ALA A 135 11.28 -13.95 -11.98
C ALA A 135 9.96 -14.27 -12.69
N LEU A 136 9.69 -13.57 -13.77
CA LEU A 136 8.52 -13.78 -14.61
C LEU A 136 8.86 -14.75 -15.76
N SER A 137 7.85 -15.46 -16.29
CA SER A 137 8.02 -16.15 -17.55
C SER A 137 8.28 -15.15 -18.69
N PRO A 138 9.04 -15.53 -19.75
CA PRO A 138 9.33 -14.63 -20.88
C PRO A 138 8.07 -14.02 -21.50
N GLU A 139 7.01 -14.83 -21.67
CA GLU A 139 5.74 -14.37 -22.23
C GLU A 139 5.09 -13.27 -21.36
N LYS A 140 5.12 -13.47 -20.03
CA LYS A 140 4.52 -12.52 -19.09
C LYS A 140 5.36 -11.24 -18.98
N ALA A 141 6.66 -11.37 -18.99
CA ALA A 141 7.59 -10.25 -19.01
C ALA A 141 7.38 -9.38 -20.27
N GLU A 142 7.33 -10.01 -21.45
CA GLU A 142 7.09 -9.33 -22.72
C GLU A 142 5.69 -8.69 -22.78
N HIS A 143 4.66 -9.36 -22.27
CA HIS A 143 3.31 -8.80 -22.19
C HIS A 143 3.26 -7.54 -21.31
N LEU A 144 3.92 -7.54 -20.16
CA LEU A 144 3.98 -6.38 -19.27
C LEU A 144 4.82 -5.26 -19.88
N LYS A 145 5.96 -5.60 -20.48
CA LYS A 145 6.82 -4.65 -21.20
C LYS A 145 6.03 -3.82 -22.20
N ARG A 146 5.27 -4.48 -23.08
CA ARG A 146 4.41 -3.78 -24.07
C ARG A 146 3.40 -2.84 -23.42
N LYS A 147 2.83 -3.23 -22.28
CA LYS A 147 1.91 -2.37 -21.54
C LYS A 147 2.60 -1.15 -20.95
N TYR A 148 3.79 -1.33 -20.39
CA TYR A 148 4.57 -0.23 -19.83
C TYR A 148 5.07 0.73 -20.91
N GLU A 149 5.49 0.22 -22.07
CA GLU A 149 5.95 1.02 -23.21
C GLU A 149 4.85 1.92 -23.80
N CYS A 150 3.57 1.61 -23.58
CA CYS A 150 2.44 2.47 -23.98
C CYS A 150 2.16 3.60 -22.98
N CYS A 151 2.85 3.64 -21.83
CA CYS A 151 2.65 4.67 -20.83
C CYS A 151 3.55 5.89 -21.10
N ALA A 152 3.04 7.08 -20.85
CA ALA A 152 3.85 8.30 -20.85
C ALA A 152 4.88 8.31 -19.69
N ALA A 153 4.54 7.66 -18.57
CA ALA A 153 5.46 7.36 -17.48
C ALA A 153 5.04 6.11 -16.74
N VAL A 154 6.01 5.33 -16.28
CA VAL A 154 5.82 4.16 -15.42
C VAL A 154 6.45 4.43 -14.06
N LEU A 155 5.68 4.25 -13.01
CA LEU A 155 6.10 4.52 -11.65
C LEU A 155 6.17 3.23 -10.82
N ALA A 156 7.08 3.20 -9.87
CA ALA A 156 7.21 2.14 -8.87
C ALA A 156 7.19 2.76 -7.46
N VAL A 157 6.62 2.05 -6.51
CA VAL A 157 6.49 2.57 -5.12
C VAL A 157 7.78 2.47 -4.30
N SER A 158 8.81 1.77 -4.80
CA SER A 158 10.10 1.61 -4.12
C SER A 158 11.24 1.39 -5.12
N GLN A 159 12.48 1.63 -4.69
CA GLN A 159 13.68 1.30 -5.47
C GLN A 159 13.78 -0.21 -5.72
N ALA A 160 13.43 -1.01 -4.71
CA ALA A 160 13.42 -2.46 -4.83
C ALA A 160 12.46 -2.92 -5.92
N LEU A 161 11.23 -2.37 -5.95
CA LEU A 161 10.25 -2.70 -6.99
C LEU A 161 10.72 -2.21 -8.36
N ALA A 162 11.24 -1.00 -8.50
CA ALA A 162 11.76 -0.46 -9.75
C ALA A 162 12.90 -1.35 -10.32
N LYS A 163 13.83 -1.77 -9.47
CA LYS A 163 14.91 -2.70 -9.82
C LYS A 163 14.35 -4.05 -10.32
N ASN A 164 13.36 -4.59 -9.64
CA ASN A 164 12.73 -5.85 -10.01
C ASN A 164 11.94 -5.74 -11.32
N MET A 165 11.24 -4.62 -11.54
CA MET A 165 10.56 -4.32 -12.81
C MET A 165 11.56 -4.28 -13.97
N ARG A 166 12.66 -3.54 -13.80
CA ARG A 166 13.74 -3.48 -14.78
C ARG A 166 14.33 -4.87 -15.08
N ALA A 167 14.63 -5.65 -14.05
CA ALA A 167 15.16 -7.00 -14.19
C ALA A 167 14.21 -7.94 -14.95
N ASN A 168 12.91 -7.81 -14.74
CA ASN A 168 11.90 -8.65 -15.37
C ASN A 168 11.49 -8.20 -16.78
N THR A 169 11.45 -6.89 -17.04
CA THR A 169 10.86 -6.34 -18.29
C THR A 169 11.80 -5.46 -19.10
N GLY A 170 12.93 -5.05 -18.54
CA GLY A 170 13.82 -4.06 -19.15
C GLY A 170 13.32 -2.62 -19.08
N VAL A 171 12.14 -2.36 -18.52
CA VAL A 171 11.55 -1.02 -18.43
C VAL A 171 12.01 -0.31 -17.17
N GLU A 172 12.47 0.93 -17.32
CA GLU A 172 12.81 1.80 -16.19
C GLU A 172 11.54 2.42 -15.61
N ALA A 173 11.43 2.39 -14.29
CA ALA A 173 10.34 3.02 -13.56
C ALA A 173 10.86 4.16 -12.69
N ILE A 174 10.13 5.28 -12.65
CA ILE A 174 10.40 6.40 -11.76
C ILE A 174 9.85 6.04 -10.37
N VAL A 175 10.67 6.17 -9.33
CA VAL A 175 10.21 5.84 -7.98
C VAL A 175 9.39 6.97 -7.39
N VAL A 176 8.10 6.72 -7.14
CA VAL A 176 7.21 7.62 -6.39
C VAL A 176 6.58 6.81 -5.25
N PRO A 177 6.97 7.05 -4.00
CA PRO A 177 6.49 6.30 -2.85
C PRO A 177 4.99 6.46 -2.56
N ASN A 178 4.45 5.56 -1.75
CA ASN A 178 3.12 5.75 -1.19
C ASN A 178 3.11 6.89 -0.16
N ILE A 179 1.94 7.46 0.04
CA ILE A 179 1.66 8.53 1.01
C ILE A 179 1.39 7.92 2.40
N VAL A 180 1.79 8.63 3.44
CA VAL A 180 1.30 8.40 4.80
C VAL A 180 0.53 9.64 5.30
N ASP A 181 -0.63 9.41 5.93
CA ASP A 181 -1.39 10.48 6.60
C ASP A 181 -0.67 10.90 7.87
N THR A 182 0.15 11.94 7.75
CA THR A 182 0.99 12.47 8.86
C THR A 182 0.19 13.26 9.91
N VAL A 183 -1.08 13.54 9.66
CA VAL A 183 -2.00 14.14 10.64
C VAL A 183 -2.61 13.05 11.50
N GLN A 184 -3.12 12.00 10.87
CA GLN A 184 -3.70 10.86 11.55
C GLN A 184 -2.67 10.07 12.36
N PHE A 185 -1.49 9.85 11.79
CA PHE A 185 -0.36 9.18 12.45
C PHE A 185 0.66 10.19 13.01
N ALA A 186 0.18 11.27 13.61
CA ALA A 186 1.05 12.22 14.29
C ALA A 186 1.67 11.60 15.56
N PRO A 187 2.90 11.97 15.94
CA PRO A 187 3.52 11.48 17.17
C PRO A 187 2.66 11.79 18.38
N LYS A 188 2.28 10.76 19.10
CA LYS A 188 1.57 10.82 20.38
C LYS A 188 2.09 9.67 21.23
N ARG A 189 2.31 9.91 22.52
CA ARG A 189 2.70 8.84 23.44
C ARG A 189 1.65 8.68 24.52
N ILE A 190 1.19 7.45 24.67
CA ILE A 190 0.31 7.01 25.76
C ILE A 190 1.18 6.15 26.67
N ALA A 191 1.30 6.55 27.94
CA ALA A 191 2.07 5.82 28.94
C ALA A 191 1.51 4.42 29.17
N HIS A 192 2.39 3.43 29.28
CA HIS A 192 2.06 2.03 29.55
C HIS A 192 3.18 1.39 30.40
N GLU A 193 2.85 0.32 31.10
CA GLU A 193 3.76 -0.29 32.07
C GLU A 193 4.70 -1.33 31.47
N ARG A 194 4.31 -1.95 30.34
CA ARG A 194 5.05 -3.06 29.75
C ARG A 194 5.51 -2.69 28.37
N PHE A 195 6.73 -3.04 28.01
CA PHE A 195 7.20 -2.86 26.64
C PHE A 195 6.23 -3.50 25.65
N THR A 196 5.75 -2.73 24.70
CA THR A 196 4.69 -3.13 23.80
C THR A 196 5.16 -3.07 22.34
N PHE A 197 5.22 -4.25 21.71
CA PHE A 197 5.34 -4.37 20.27
C PHE A 197 3.98 -4.30 19.60
N VAL A 198 3.92 -3.70 18.43
CA VAL A 198 2.74 -3.69 17.58
C VAL A 198 3.09 -4.19 16.19
N SER A 199 2.21 -4.95 15.59
CA SER A 199 2.30 -5.44 14.20
C SER A 199 0.98 -5.21 13.48
N ALA A 200 1.02 -4.85 12.20
CA ALA A 200 -0.19 -4.63 11.41
C ALA A 200 -0.01 -5.13 9.98
N GLY A 201 -1.01 -5.85 9.47
CA GLY A 201 -1.03 -6.35 8.09
C GLY A 201 -2.01 -7.50 7.90
N ASN A 202 -2.27 -7.85 6.64
CA ASN A 202 -3.09 -9.02 6.33
C ASN A 202 -2.43 -10.30 6.87
N LEU A 203 -3.20 -11.18 7.51
CA LEU A 203 -2.69 -12.43 8.08
C LEU A 203 -2.59 -13.51 6.98
N ILE A 204 -1.54 -13.37 6.17
CA ILE A 204 -1.19 -14.23 5.02
C ILE A 204 0.27 -14.68 5.10
N PRO A 205 0.65 -15.80 4.46
CA PRO A 205 1.97 -16.42 4.61
C PRO A 205 3.15 -15.48 4.34
N VAL A 206 3.00 -14.52 3.43
CA VAL A 206 4.07 -13.58 3.09
C VAL A 206 4.41 -12.61 4.23
N LYS A 207 3.48 -12.38 5.17
CA LYS A 207 3.71 -11.51 6.35
C LYS A 207 4.42 -12.21 7.50
N ASN A 208 4.55 -13.54 7.44
CA ASN A 208 5.31 -14.36 8.40
C ASN A 208 4.99 -14.08 9.88
N MET A 209 3.69 -13.94 10.19
CA MET A 209 3.26 -13.73 11.58
C MET A 209 3.57 -14.92 12.48
N ALA A 210 3.67 -16.13 11.94
CA ALA A 210 4.10 -17.32 12.70
C ALA A 210 5.55 -17.18 13.20
N GLY A 211 6.49 -16.78 12.32
CA GLY A 211 7.88 -16.51 12.71
C GLY A 211 7.97 -15.38 13.75
N LEU A 212 7.12 -14.35 13.66
CA LEU A 212 7.04 -13.32 14.69
C LEU A 212 6.58 -13.89 16.04
N LEU A 213 5.58 -14.78 16.07
CA LEU A 213 5.12 -15.42 17.31
C LEU A 213 6.19 -16.32 17.91
N HIS A 214 6.94 -17.10 17.12
CA HIS A 214 8.07 -17.91 17.60
C HIS A 214 9.18 -17.05 18.20
N ALA A 215 9.60 -15.99 17.50
CA ALA A 215 10.61 -15.07 18.02
C ALA A 215 10.14 -14.37 19.30
N PHE A 216 8.87 -13.94 19.36
CA PHE A 216 8.29 -13.30 20.55
C PHE A 216 8.20 -14.27 21.74
N ALA A 217 7.93 -15.56 21.51
CA ALA A 217 7.89 -16.58 22.57
C ALA A 217 9.23 -16.76 23.26
N ALA A 218 10.32 -16.58 22.54
CA ALA A 218 11.69 -16.71 23.05
C ALA A 218 12.16 -15.50 23.89
N LEU A 219 11.43 -14.39 23.90
CA LEU A 219 11.79 -13.18 24.65
C LEU A 219 11.69 -13.37 26.15
N HIS A 220 12.68 -12.85 26.85
CA HIS A 220 12.66 -12.74 28.31
C HIS A 220 11.81 -11.56 28.80
N GLY A 221 11.33 -11.66 30.04
CA GLY A 221 10.46 -10.65 30.64
C GLY A 221 9.00 -10.78 30.21
N GLU A 222 8.26 -9.70 30.36
CA GLU A 222 6.79 -9.66 30.18
C GLU A 222 6.36 -8.63 29.09
N PRO A 223 7.02 -8.57 27.91
CA PRO A 223 6.57 -7.67 26.85
C PRO A 223 5.18 -8.07 26.34
N ARG A 224 4.50 -7.14 25.69
CA ARG A 224 3.23 -7.36 24.97
C ARG A 224 3.43 -7.31 23.48
N LEU A 225 2.61 -8.05 22.74
CA LEU A 225 2.50 -7.96 21.28
C LEU A 225 1.03 -7.77 20.90
N ILE A 226 0.77 -6.72 20.13
CA ILE A 226 -0.56 -6.43 19.59
C ILE A 226 -0.52 -6.63 18.09
N ILE A 227 -1.37 -7.51 17.56
CA ILE A 227 -1.44 -7.83 16.14
C ILE A 227 -2.77 -7.32 15.58
N PHE A 228 -2.69 -6.43 14.59
CA PHE A 228 -3.81 -5.93 13.81
C PHE A 228 -3.83 -6.57 12.42
N GLY A 229 -5.04 -6.82 11.94
CA GLY A 229 -5.30 -7.41 10.64
C GLY A 229 -6.09 -8.70 10.72
N ASP A 230 -6.53 -9.15 9.55
CA ASP A 230 -7.26 -10.40 9.39
C ASP A 230 -6.76 -11.13 8.13
N GLY A 231 -7.12 -12.39 7.99
CA GLY A 231 -6.73 -13.19 6.85
C GLY A 231 -6.84 -14.69 7.08
N PRO A 232 -6.52 -15.48 6.04
CA PRO A 232 -6.67 -16.94 6.09
C PRO A 232 -5.84 -17.62 7.19
N GLU A 233 -4.74 -17.02 7.65
CA GLU A 233 -3.92 -17.58 8.73
C GLU A 233 -4.43 -17.26 10.14
N SER A 234 -5.49 -16.43 10.31
CA SER A 234 -5.98 -15.97 11.61
C SER A 234 -6.24 -17.10 12.59
N GLY A 235 -6.90 -18.17 12.14
CA GLY A 235 -7.18 -19.35 12.98
C GLY A 235 -5.92 -20.10 13.40
N ALA A 236 -5.00 -20.35 12.45
CA ALA A 236 -3.74 -21.05 12.71
C ALA A 236 -2.82 -20.25 13.65
N LEU A 237 -2.75 -18.93 13.49
CA LEU A 237 -1.93 -18.06 14.35
C LEU A 237 -2.48 -18.00 15.79
N ARG A 238 -3.78 -18.03 15.99
CA ARG A 238 -4.39 -18.13 17.33
C ARG A 238 -4.10 -19.47 17.98
N ALA A 239 -4.15 -20.57 17.23
CA ALA A 239 -3.79 -21.90 17.71
C ALA A 239 -2.30 -21.96 18.11
N LEU A 240 -1.40 -21.43 17.27
CA LEU A 240 0.03 -21.33 17.57
C LEU A 240 0.29 -20.49 18.83
N CYS A 241 -0.43 -19.36 18.98
CA CYS A 241 -0.32 -18.52 20.17
C CYS A 241 -0.71 -19.27 21.45
N ALA A 242 -1.71 -20.15 21.40
CA ALA A 242 -2.10 -21.02 22.51
C ALA A 242 -1.05 -22.11 22.79
N GLU A 243 -0.52 -22.74 21.75
CA GLU A 243 0.54 -23.75 21.84
C GLU A 243 1.83 -23.19 22.50
N LEU A 244 2.20 -21.97 22.11
CA LEU A 244 3.34 -21.23 22.68
C LEU A 244 3.03 -20.57 24.04
N VAL A 245 1.82 -20.75 24.60
CA VAL A 245 1.37 -20.18 25.90
C VAL A 245 1.48 -18.65 25.93
N LEU A 246 1.15 -17.98 24.82
CA LEU A 246 1.31 -16.52 24.65
C LEU A 246 0.04 -15.71 24.89
N TYR A 247 -1.11 -16.32 25.21
CA TYR A 247 -2.41 -15.67 25.29
C TYR A 247 -2.50 -14.52 26.33
N SER A 248 -1.62 -14.50 27.34
CA SER A 248 -1.52 -13.37 28.29
C SER A 248 -0.69 -12.19 27.80
N ARG A 249 0.18 -12.42 26.79
CA ARG A 249 1.12 -11.42 26.25
C ARG A 249 0.81 -11.00 24.82
N VAL A 250 0.03 -11.78 24.05
CA VAL A 250 -0.33 -11.50 22.66
C VAL A 250 -1.82 -11.24 22.52
N SER A 251 -2.17 -10.18 21.79
CA SER A 251 -3.56 -9.87 21.48
C SER A 251 -3.78 -9.67 19.99
N PHE A 252 -4.75 -10.38 19.41
CA PHE A 252 -5.21 -10.21 18.04
C PHE A 252 -6.43 -9.30 18.01
N ARG A 253 -6.31 -8.14 17.40
CA ARG A 253 -7.35 -7.10 17.33
C ARG A 253 -8.25 -7.20 16.10
N GLY A 254 -7.87 -8.07 15.12
CA GLY A 254 -8.59 -8.15 13.87
C GLY A 254 -8.34 -6.93 12.98
N HIS A 255 -9.17 -6.77 11.96
CA HIS A 255 -9.16 -5.56 11.14
C HIS A 255 -9.69 -4.38 11.94
N CYS A 256 -9.02 -3.23 11.85
CA CYS A 256 -9.42 -2.00 12.53
C CYS A 256 -9.31 -0.80 11.59
N PRO A 257 -10.09 0.26 11.83
CA PRO A 257 -9.92 1.53 11.11
C PRO A 257 -8.59 2.20 11.48
N ARG A 258 -8.09 3.06 10.59
CA ARG A 258 -6.79 3.74 10.76
C ARG A 258 -6.68 4.56 12.05
N ASN A 259 -7.77 5.15 12.55
CA ASN A 259 -7.77 5.89 13.81
C ASN A 259 -7.46 4.99 15.02
N GLU A 260 -8.01 3.78 15.08
CA GLU A 260 -7.69 2.81 16.13
C GLU A 260 -6.24 2.32 16.03
N LEU A 261 -5.74 2.14 14.81
CA LEU A 261 -4.34 1.79 14.58
C LEU A 261 -3.39 2.90 15.03
N ALA A 262 -3.72 4.18 14.77
CA ALA A 262 -2.95 5.31 15.24
C ALA A 262 -2.92 5.40 16.79
N GLU A 263 -4.03 5.11 17.47
CA GLU A 263 -4.07 5.00 18.93
C GLU A 263 -3.20 3.86 19.46
N ALA A 264 -3.20 2.72 18.75
CA ALA A 264 -2.35 1.59 19.12
C ALA A 264 -0.86 1.92 18.96
N TYR A 265 -0.48 2.64 17.90
CA TYR A 265 0.89 3.11 17.72
C TYR A 265 1.29 4.10 18.84
N ALA A 266 0.40 4.99 19.25
CA ALA A 266 0.64 5.91 20.37
C ALA A 266 0.89 5.19 21.72
N GLY A 267 0.35 3.99 21.90
CA GLY A 267 0.53 3.13 23.08
C GLY A 267 1.53 1.99 22.88
N ALA A 268 2.44 2.09 21.93
CA ALA A 268 3.47 1.09 21.65
C ALA A 268 4.88 1.67 21.74
N ASP A 269 5.88 0.80 21.82
CA ASP A 269 7.30 1.17 21.84
C ASP A 269 7.99 0.87 20.53
N CYS A 270 7.55 -0.15 19.80
CA CYS A 270 8.17 -0.58 18.55
C CYS A 270 7.15 -1.24 17.63
N PHE A 271 7.22 -0.93 16.36
CA PHE A 271 6.53 -1.68 15.32
C PHE A 271 7.43 -2.81 14.81
N VAL A 272 6.87 -4.02 14.67
CA VAL A 272 7.60 -5.18 14.17
C VAL A 272 6.79 -5.93 13.13
N LEU A 273 7.41 -6.24 11.98
CA LEU A 273 6.80 -7.09 10.96
C LEU A 273 7.89 -7.87 10.23
N ALA A 274 7.77 -9.20 10.24
CA ALA A 274 8.77 -10.13 9.71
C ALA A 274 8.45 -10.60 8.28
N SER A 275 7.96 -9.72 7.42
CA SER A 275 7.52 -10.03 6.07
C SER A 275 8.61 -10.71 5.23
N ARG A 276 8.22 -11.67 4.40
CA ARG A 276 9.10 -12.30 3.41
C ARG A 276 9.26 -11.47 2.14
N SER A 277 8.31 -10.58 1.89
CA SER A 277 8.32 -9.73 0.69
C SER A 277 7.40 -8.52 0.89
N GLU A 278 7.93 -7.33 0.59
CA GLU A 278 7.18 -6.08 0.56
C GLU A 278 7.50 -5.30 -0.72
N THR A 279 6.49 -4.77 -1.37
CA THR A 279 6.70 -3.83 -2.47
C THR A 279 7.06 -2.45 -1.94
N PHE A 280 6.49 -2.04 -0.80
CA PHE A 280 6.81 -0.80 -0.10
C PHE A 280 6.78 -0.98 1.41
N GLY A 281 5.60 -1.33 1.98
CA GLY A 281 5.42 -1.50 3.42
C GLY A 281 4.78 -0.29 4.09
N VAL A 282 3.56 0.06 3.69
CA VAL A 282 2.82 1.22 4.23
C VAL A 282 2.70 1.18 5.75
N ALA A 283 2.47 0.01 6.36
CA ALA A 283 2.34 -0.12 7.81
C ALA A 283 3.60 0.34 8.58
N TYR A 284 4.79 0.16 8.00
CA TYR A 284 6.02 0.68 8.62
C TYR A 284 6.04 2.20 8.63
N ILE A 285 5.73 2.85 7.50
CA ILE A 285 5.75 4.32 7.44
C ILE A 285 4.63 4.95 8.26
N GLU A 286 3.48 4.28 8.45
CA GLU A 286 2.42 4.69 9.38
C GLU A 286 2.92 4.66 10.83
N ALA A 287 3.58 3.58 11.24
CA ALA A 287 4.17 3.46 12.58
C ALA A 287 5.31 4.47 12.81
N MET A 288 6.19 4.64 11.81
CA MET A 288 7.29 5.61 11.88
C MET A 288 6.78 7.06 11.87
N ALA A 289 5.69 7.37 11.15
CA ALA A 289 5.03 8.68 11.22
C ALA A 289 4.52 8.99 12.64
N ALA A 290 4.04 7.96 13.36
CA ALA A 290 3.68 8.05 14.77
C ALA A 290 4.89 8.11 15.72
N GLY A 291 6.12 8.07 15.20
CA GLY A 291 7.37 8.17 15.96
C GLY A 291 7.88 6.84 16.52
N LEU A 292 7.37 5.70 16.04
CA LEU A 292 7.87 4.39 16.48
C LEU A 292 9.11 3.97 15.68
N PRO A 293 10.17 3.47 16.35
CA PRO A 293 11.18 2.70 15.66
C PRO A 293 10.61 1.36 15.18
N VAL A 294 11.21 0.81 14.13
CA VAL A 294 10.71 -0.39 13.49
C VAL A 294 11.72 -1.53 13.48
N ILE A 295 11.23 -2.77 13.51
CA ILE A 295 11.99 -3.96 13.15
C ILE A 295 11.40 -4.50 11.87
N ALA A 296 12.21 -4.55 10.81
CA ALA A 296 11.80 -4.97 9.48
C ALA A 296 12.79 -5.99 8.91
N THR A 297 12.32 -6.81 7.99
CA THR A 297 13.17 -7.73 7.23
C THR A 297 13.72 -7.05 5.96
N ARG A 298 14.87 -7.51 5.47
CA ARG A 298 15.43 -7.14 4.15
C ARG A 298 14.63 -7.84 3.04
N CYS A 299 13.42 -7.37 2.80
CA CYS A 299 12.43 -8.00 1.93
C CYS A 299 11.94 -7.10 0.78
N GLY A 300 12.68 -6.03 0.49
CA GLY A 300 12.41 -5.06 -0.57
C GLY A 300 12.09 -3.66 -0.05
N GLY A 301 10.83 -3.23 -0.12
CA GLY A 301 10.44 -1.85 0.19
C GLY A 301 10.97 -1.22 1.48
N PRO A 302 10.98 -1.91 2.64
CA PRO A 302 11.50 -1.34 3.88
C PRO A 302 12.97 -0.92 3.82
N GLU A 303 13.77 -1.51 2.95
CA GLU A 303 15.19 -1.18 2.77
C GLU A 303 15.41 0.24 2.22
N ASP A 304 14.37 0.85 1.64
CA ASP A 304 14.46 2.22 1.11
C ASP A 304 14.40 3.31 2.21
N PHE A 305 13.90 2.97 3.40
CA PHE A 305 13.62 3.98 4.43
C PHE A 305 14.00 3.58 5.86
N VAL A 306 14.23 2.28 6.14
CA VAL A 306 14.69 1.84 7.46
C VAL A 306 16.21 1.94 7.53
N THR A 307 16.70 2.69 8.53
CA THR A 307 18.11 2.93 8.82
C THR A 307 18.40 2.60 10.29
N GLU A 308 19.68 2.66 10.70
CA GLU A 308 20.08 2.43 12.10
C GLU A 308 19.51 3.50 13.06
N GLU A 309 19.16 4.70 12.56
CA GLU A 309 18.60 5.78 13.36
C GLU A 309 17.10 5.63 13.63
N ASN A 310 16.41 4.79 12.85
CA ASN A 310 14.95 4.66 12.94
C ASN A 310 14.46 3.22 13.07
N GLY A 311 15.37 2.22 13.07
CA GLY A 311 14.96 0.83 13.18
C GLY A 311 16.09 -0.18 13.03
N ILE A 312 15.68 -1.44 12.87
CA ILE A 312 16.58 -2.57 12.69
C ILE A 312 16.13 -3.36 11.47
N LEU A 313 17.06 -3.57 10.52
CA LEU A 313 16.85 -4.46 9.35
C LEU A 313 17.50 -5.82 9.61
N ILE A 314 16.72 -6.88 9.51
CA ILE A 314 17.15 -8.27 9.72
C ILE A 314 16.99 -9.11 8.45
N PRO A 315 17.65 -10.27 8.33
CA PRO A 315 17.40 -11.22 7.24
C PRO A 315 15.96 -11.75 7.26
N VAL A 316 15.46 -12.17 6.09
CA VAL A 316 14.17 -12.86 5.96
C VAL A 316 14.27 -14.27 6.53
N ASP A 317 13.19 -14.75 7.16
CA ASP A 317 13.06 -16.10 7.73
C ASP A 317 14.16 -16.47 8.76
N ASP A 318 14.68 -15.48 9.48
CA ASP A 318 15.67 -15.67 10.56
C ASP A 318 15.03 -15.28 11.91
N GLU A 319 14.40 -16.29 12.56
CA GLU A 319 13.72 -16.11 13.85
C GLU A 319 14.71 -15.76 14.98
N SER A 320 15.93 -16.28 14.93
CA SER A 320 16.94 -16.00 15.95
C SER A 320 17.43 -14.56 15.91
N THR A 321 17.66 -14.03 14.71
CA THR A 321 18.00 -12.63 14.52
C THR A 321 16.82 -11.72 14.86
N LEU A 322 15.57 -12.14 14.56
CA LEU A 322 14.38 -11.39 14.95
C LEU A 322 14.25 -11.30 16.48
N THR A 323 14.44 -12.42 17.21
CA THR A 323 14.45 -12.42 18.67
C THR A 323 15.50 -11.45 19.21
N SER A 324 16.76 -11.55 18.73
CA SER A 324 17.84 -10.66 19.16
C SER A 324 17.58 -9.18 18.85
N ALA A 325 16.95 -8.88 17.70
CA ALA A 325 16.54 -7.52 17.35
C ALA A 325 15.45 -6.99 18.29
N MET A 326 14.49 -7.84 18.67
CA MET A 326 13.45 -7.47 19.63
C MET A 326 14.02 -7.24 21.03
N GLU A 327 14.93 -8.09 21.51
CA GLU A 327 15.64 -7.90 22.79
C GLU A 327 16.45 -6.60 22.77
N ARG A 328 17.21 -6.35 21.69
CA ARG A 328 17.95 -5.09 21.53
C ARG A 328 17.04 -3.88 21.57
N MET A 329 15.88 -3.96 20.92
CA MET A 329 14.90 -2.87 20.93
C MET A 329 14.35 -2.61 22.33
N MET A 330 14.06 -3.66 23.10
CA MET A 330 13.61 -3.51 24.50
C MET A 330 14.65 -2.84 25.39
N LEU A 331 15.94 -3.14 25.17
CA LEU A 331 17.04 -2.59 25.95
C LEU A 331 17.41 -1.15 25.54
N ARG A 332 17.23 -0.81 24.26
CA ARG A 332 17.75 0.42 23.66
C ARG A 332 16.69 1.29 22.99
N ARG A 333 15.43 1.19 23.44
CA ARG A 333 14.32 1.98 22.88
C ARG A 333 14.60 3.49 22.95
N GLU A 334 15.23 3.92 24.03
CA GLU A 334 15.51 5.35 24.29
C GLU A 334 16.60 5.93 23.37
N ASP A 335 17.35 5.08 22.65
CA ASP A 335 18.32 5.53 21.64
C ASP A 335 17.62 6.06 20.37
N TYR A 336 16.32 5.76 20.21
CA TYR A 336 15.53 6.17 19.04
C TYR A 336 14.71 7.42 19.34
N ASP A 337 15.05 8.52 18.66
CA ASP A 337 14.31 9.77 18.76
C ASP A 337 13.00 9.73 17.97
N SER A 338 11.89 9.60 18.66
CA SER A 338 10.54 9.53 18.05
C SER A 338 10.21 10.77 17.22
N ALA A 339 10.69 11.97 17.62
CA ALA A 339 10.42 13.19 16.87
C ALA A 339 11.24 13.23 15.57
N ALA A 340 12.50 12.80 15.62
CA ALA A 340 13.35 12.70 14.44
C ALA A 340 12.82 11.66 13.42
N ILE A 341 12.39 10.48 13.90
CA ILE A 341 11.77 9.43 13.06
C ILE A 341 10.54 10.00 12.34
N SER A 342 9.62 10.59 13.08
CA SER A 342 8.40 11.16 12.48
C SER A 342 8.70 12.29 11.50
N ALA A 343 9.66 13.18 11.82
CA ALA A 343 10.03 14.27 10.94
C ALA A 343 10.64 13.79 9.62
N ASP A 344 11.47 12.74 9.65
CA ASP A 344 12.06 12.16 8.44
C ASP A 344 10.98 11.52 7.54
N ILE A 345 10.04 10.79 8.13
CA ILE A 345 8.91 10.19 7.39
C ILE A 345 8.00 11.26 6.79
N ARG A 346 7.66 12.32 7.55
CA ARG A 346 6.90 13.46 7.04
C ARG A 346 7.59 14.11 5.84
N ARG A 347 8.89 14.36 5.94
CA ARG A 347 9.68 14.96 4.86
C ARG A 347 9.65 14.10 3.58
N LYS A 348 9.65 12.78 3.70
CA LYS A 348 9.74 11.85 2.57
C LYS A 348 8.38 11.45 1.98
N PHE A 349 7.35 11.27 2.81
CA PHE A 349 6.11 10.57 2.45
C PHE A 349 4.82 11.32 2.79
N ALA A 350 4.91 12.58 3.24
CA ALA A 350 3.73 13.39 3.50
C ALA A 350 2.93 13.65 2.20
N PRO A 351 1.61 13.84 2.32
CA PRO A 351 0.74 14.12 1.17
C PRO A 351 1.26 15.24 0.28
N GLU A 352 1.70 16.35 0.86
CA GLU A 352 2.21 17.51 0.16
C GLU A 352 3.51 17.23 -0.60
N THR A 353 4.41 16.42 -0.04
CA THR A 353 5.68 16.03 -0.67
C THR A 353 5.43 15.17 -1.91
N ILE A 354 4.56 14.17 -1.78
CA ILE A 354 4.26 13.26 -2.90
C ILE A 354 3.42 13.97 -3.98
N ALA A 355 2.46 14.84 -3.58
CA ALA A 355 1.68 15.63 -4.53
C ALA A 355 2.56 16.57 -5.35
N ALA A 356 3.53 17.25 -4.73
CA ALA A 356 4.49 18.11 -5.46
C ALA A 356 5.30 17.31 -6.49
N ARG A 357 5.81 16.12 -6.11
CA ARG A 357 6.56 15.23 -6.99
C ARG A 357 5.73 14.71 -8.16
N LEU A 358 4.47 14.34 -7.91
CA LEU A 358 3.54 13.92 -8.96
C LEU A 358 3.17 15.08 -9.88
N THR A 359 3.00 16.29 -9.35
CA THR A 359 2.72 17.49 -10.13
C THR A 359 3.85 17.79 -11.12
N GLU A 360 5.11 17.81 -10.66
CA GLU A 360 6.28 17.98 -11.50
C GLU A 360 6.36 16.91 -12.61
N LEU A 361 6.10 15.66 -12.26
CA LEU A 361 6.07 14.55 -13.21
C LEU A 361 4.99 14.76 -14.28
N TYR A 362 3.79 15.15 -13.89
CA TYR A 362 2.68 15.38 -14.85
C TYR A 362 2.96 16.58 -15.77
N GLU A 363 3.54 17.66 -15.24
CA GLU A 363 3.98 18.81 -16.05
C GLU A 363 5.01 18.39 -17.08
N GLY A 364 5.99 17.57 -16.69
CA GLY A 364 6.96 17.00 -17.62
C GLY A 364 6.33 16.16 -18.71
N VAL A 365 5.37 15.30 -18.36
CA VAL A 365 4.65 14.43 -19.32
C VAL A 365 3.76 15.24 -20.26
N LEU A 366 3.19 16.37 -19.82
CA LEU A 366 2.34 17.23 -20.63
C LEU A 366 3.12 18.15 -21.56
N SER A 367 4.43 18.33 -21.30
CA SER A 367 5.32 19.18 -22.12
C SER A 367 6.00 18.44 -23.24
N CYS A 368 5.94 17.10 -23.29
CA CYS A 368 6.49 16.24 -24.34
C CYS A 368 5.46 16.01 -25.44
#